data_8c8aa67b45f57e77ccc4b41faf805000
#
_entry.id   8c8aa67b45f57e77ccc4b41faf805000
#
_cell.length_a   1.000
_cell.length_b   1.000
_cell.length_c   1.000
_cell.angle_alpha   90.00
_cell.angle_beta   90.00
_cell.angle_gamma   90.00
#
_symmetry.space_group_name_H-M   'P 1'
#
loop_
_entity.id
_entity.type
_entity.pdbx_description
1 polymer ?
#
loop_
_entity_poly.entity_id
_entity_poly.type
_entity_poly.pdbx_seq_one_letter_code
_entity_poly.pdbx_strand_id
1 'polypeptide(L)'
;MQRNEIMQRIIDLETEMFMSVNAEEAVPANTIPAFKEMRRMTYSVLSDKTVALWLCDLETAKKDGRNVMTEKYALIGDQIPTLQDNPQIERIVDIEEKWMNELAFKYPHAVKRERANAELFRKYALCELQTWSPAAVNSYFEDIKKAMEEGRNLAEERYDNLYQNIGKGRLRDVEAVSYTHLTLPTIRL
;
A
#
# COMPACT_ATOMS: atom_id res chain seq x y z
N MET A 1 -1.63 -12.88 19.55
CA MET A 1 -2.56 -12.66 18.41
C MET A 1 -2.02 -13.40 17.19
N GLN A 2 -2.89 -14.06 16.44
CA GLN A 2 -2.50 -14.65 15.16
C GLN A 2 -2.38 -13.56 14.09
N ARG A 3 -1.58 -13.80 13.03
CA ARG A 3 -1.37 -12.83 11.94
C ARG A 3 -2.67 -12.25 11.37
N ASN A 4 -3.67 -13.09 11.12
CA ASN A 4 -4.94 -12.64 10.56
C ASN A 4 -5.70 -11.68 11.50
N GLU A 5 -5.61 -11.89 12.81
CA GLU A 5 -6.19 -11.00 13.80
C GLU A 5 -5.47 -9.65 13.84
N ILE A 6 -4.14 -9.65 13.76
CA ILE A 6 -3.31 -8.43 13.68
C ILE A 6 -3.69 -7.64 12.42
N MET A 7 -3.73 -8.29 11.27
CA MET A 7 -4.08 -7.68 10.00
C MET A 7 -5.49 -7.07 10.03
N GLN A 8 -6.48 -7.80 10.55
CA GLN A 8 -7.83 -7.28 10.66
C GLN A 8 -7.89 -6.08 11.59
N ARG A 9 -7.19 -6.12 12.72
CA ARG A 9 -7.13 -5.01 13.68
C ARG A 9 -6.50 -3.75 13.09
N ILE A 10 -5.41 -3.88 12.32
CA ILE A 10 -4.79 -2.78 11.57
C ILE A 10 -5.82 -2.15 10.62
N ILE A 11 -6.48 -2.97 9.78
CA ILE A 11 -7.44 -2.51 8.78
C ILE A 11 -8.61 -1.78 9.45
N ASP A 12 -9.10 -2.28 10.58
CA ASP A 12 -10.22 -1.65 11.29
C ASP A 12 -9.80 -0.30 11.89
N LEU A 13 -8.62 -0.21 12.52
CA LEU A 13 -8.09 1.06 13.06
C LEU A 13 -7.88 2.09 11.95
N GLU A 14 -7.25 1.71 10.85
CA GLU A 14 -7.02 2.60 9.72
C GLU A 14 -8.32 3.02 9.04
N THR A 15 -9.32 2.14 8.96
CA THR A 15 -10.65 2.48 8.43
C THR A 15 -11.33 3.52 9.33
N GLU A 16 -11.28 3.34 10.64
CA GLU A 16 -11.83 4.31 11.60
C GLU A 16 -11.14 5.68 11.44
N MET A 17 -9.81 5.68 11.36
CA MET A 17 -9.02 6.90 11.16
C MET A 17 -9.31 7.55 9.81
N PHE A 18 -9.43 6.76 8.72
CA PHE A 18 -9.74 7.25 7.38
C PHE A 18 -11.12 7.91 7.31
N MET A 19 -12.12 7.32 7.95
CA MET A 19 -13.47 7.88 7.99
C MET A 19 -13.55 9.21 8.75
N SER A 20 -12.59 9.50 9.62
CA SER A 20 -12.53 10.72 10.43
C SER A 20 -11.53 11.78 9.91
N VAL A 21 -10.91 11.57 8.73
CA VAL A 21 -9.93 12.52 8.15
C VAL A 21 -10.56 13.86 7.79
N ASN A 22 -11.80 13.85 7.32
CA ASN A 22 -12.47 15.06 6.85
C ASN A 22 -13.78 15.28 7.61
N ALA A 23 -13.77 16.23 8.53
CA ALA A 23 -14.97 16.57 9.33
C ALA A 23 -16.04 17.30 8.49
N GLU A 24 -15.69 17.89 7.34
CA GLU A 24 -16.60 18.67 6.50
C GLU A 24 -17.29 17.83 5.42
N GLU A 25 -16.64 16.78 4.93
CA GLU A 25 -17.21 15.85 3.94
C GLU A 25 -17.05 14.39 4.39
N ALA A 26 -18.15 13.70 4.57
CA ALA A 26 -18.12 12.28 4.90
C ALA A 26 -17.50 11.46 3.76
N VAL A 27 -16.60 10.56 4.09
CA VAL A 27 -16.04 9.61 3.12
C VAL A 27 -17.19 8.76 2.53
N PRO A 28 -17.36 8.70 1.20
CA PRO A 28 -18.42 7.91 0.59
C PRO A 28 -18.33 6.43 1.02
N ALA A 29 -19.42 5.86 1.49
CA ALA A 29 -19.47 4.49 2.01
C ALA A 29 -19.00 3.42 0.99
N ASN A 30 -19.19 3.68 -0.31
CA ASN A 30 -18.74 2.79 -1.39
C ASN A 30 -17.22 2.75 -1.58
N THR A 31 -16.44 3.67 -0.97
CA THR A 31 -14.98 3.67 -1.03
C THR A 31 -14.36 2.74 0.03
N ILE A 32 -15.07 2.46 1.11
CA ILE A 32 -14.55 1.69 2.25
C ILE A 32 -14.12 0.25 1.87
N PRO A 33 -14.89 -0.51 1.07
CA PRO A 33 -14.45 -1.85 0.66
C PRO A 33 -13.13 -1.82 -0.12
N ALA A 34 -12.99 -0.90 -1.07
CA ALA A 34 -11.76 -0.74 -1.85
C ALA A 34 -10.58 -0.31 -0.95
N PHE A 35 -10.79 0.61 -0.02
CA PHE A 35 -9.78 1.01 0.96
C PHE A 35 -9.29 -0.21 1.76
N LYS A 36 -10.19 -1.01 2.32
CA LYS A 36 -9.85 -2.20 3.10
C LYS A 36 -9.02 -3.21 2.30
N GLU A 37 -9.38 -3.47 1.05
CA GLU A 37 -8.61 -4.37 0.18
C GLU A 37 -7.23 -3.81 -0.17
N MET A 38 -7.11 -2.51 -0.43
CA MET A 38 -5.81 -1.87 -0.64
C MET A 38 -4.91 -1.96 0.60
N ARG A 39 -5.47 -1.76 1.81
CA ARG A 39 -4.69 -1.93 3.07
C ARG A 39 -4.29 -3.38 3.28
N ARG A 40 -5.18 -4.34 3.04
CA ARG A 40 -4.88 -5.77 3.10
C ARG A 40 -3.74 -6.14 2.15
N MET A 41 -3.81 -5.66 0.91
CA MET A 41 -2.75 -5.84 -0.08
C MET A 41 -1.41 -5.27 0.42
N THR A 42 -1.40 -4.06 0.93
CA THR A 42 -0.18 -3.36 1.40
C THR A 42 0.57 -4.20 2.43
N TYR A 43 -0.14 -4.76 3.41
CA TYR A 43 0.49 -5.50 4.51
C TYR A 43 0.69 -6.99 4.23
N SER A 44 0.11 -7.53 3.16
CA SER A 44 0.11 -8.98 2.88
C SER A 44 1.50 -9.59 2.76
N VAL A 45 2.49 -8.81 2.34
CA VAL A 45 3.87 -9.25 2.06
C VAL A 45 4.86 -8.93 3.17
N LEU A 46 4.43 -8.18 4.19
CA LEU A 46 5.29 -7.79 5.31
C LEU A 46 5.44 -8.94 6.32
N SER A 47 6.55 -8.97 7.05
CA SER A 47 6.77 -9.94 8.12
C SER A 47 5.80 -9.73 9.30
N ASP A 48 5.62 -10.78 10.10
CA ASP A 48 4.81 -10.70 11.32
C ASP A 48 5.35 -9.65 12.30
N LYS A 49 6.67 -9.48 12.33
CA LYS A 49 7.33 -8.45 13.14
C LYS A 49 6.91 -7.05 12.68
N THR A 50 6.97 -6.78 11.37
CA THR A 50 6.64 -5.44 10.82
C THR A 50 5.18 -5.11 11.04
N VAL A 51 4.25 -6.05 10.77
CA VAL A 51 2.81 -5.79 10.99
C VAL A 51 2.48 -5.64 12.48
N ALA A 52 3.17 -6.35 13.39
CA ALA A 52 2.97 -6.18 14.82
C ALA A 52 3.46 -4.82 15.33
N LEU A 53 4.59 -4.32 14.82
CA LEU A 53 5.09 -2.97 15.13
C LEU A 53 4.14 -1.90 14.63
N TRP A 54 3.64 -2.04 13.38
CA TRP A 54 2.67 -1.10 12.85
C TRP A 54 1.35 -1.09 13.63
N LEU A 55 0.87 -2.26 14.06
CA LEU A 55 -0.30 -2.30 14.94
C LEU A 55 -0.07 -1.53 16.24
N CYS A 56 1.11 -1.71 16.86
CA CYS A 56 1.49 -0.98 18.07
C CYS A 56 1.50 0.55 17.84
N ASP A 57 2.01 1.00 16.69
CA ASP A 57 2.02 2.41 16.32
C ASP A 57 0.59 2.97 16.19
N LEU A 58 -0.32 2.23 15.53
CA LEU A 58 -1.72 2.63 15.38
C LEU A 58 -2.47 2.69 16.72
N GLU A 59 -2.27 1.70 17.58
CA GLU A 59 -2.88 1.68 18.91
C GLU A 59 -2.34 2.79 19.80
N THR A 60 -1.05 3.09 19.71
CA THR A 60 -0.42 4.22 20.41
C THR A 60 -0.97 5.54 19.90
N ALA A 61 -1.03 5.75 18.59
CA ALA A 61 -1.59 6.94 17.98
C ALA A 61 -3.05 7.16 18.44
N LYS A 62 -3.87 6.12 18.41
CA LYS A 62 -5.26 6.19 18.87
C LYS A 62 -5.36 6.56 20.35
N LYS A 63 -4.52 5.96 21.21
CA LYS A 63 -4.47 6.27 22.65
C LYS A 63 -4.10 7.72 22.90
N ASP A 64 -3.19 8.26 22.09
CA ASP A 64 -2.69 9.64 22.18
C ASP A 64 -3.60 10.65 21.47
N GLY A 65 -4.76 10.21 20.95
CA GLY A 65 -5.71 11.05 20.20
C GLY A 65 -5.21 11.51 18.83
N ARG A 66 -4.19 10.85 18.28
CA ARG A 66 -3.63 11.13 16.95
C ARG A 66 -4.36 10.31 15.90
N ASN A 67 -4.43 10.87 14.68
CA ASN A 67 -4.95 10.19 13.51
C ASN A 67 -3.89 10.16 12.42
N VAL A 68 -3.25 9.00 12.21
CA VAL A 68 -2.16 8.84 11.24
C VAL A 68 -2.61 9.07 9.79
N MET A 69 -3.89 8.88 9.46
CA MET A 69 -4.42 9.20 8.14
C MET A 69 -4.50 10.72 7.94
N THR A 70 -4.93 11.46 8.95
CA THR A 70 -4.91 12.93 8.93
C THR A 70 -3.48 13.44 8.79
N GLU A 71 -2.54 12.91 9.55
CA GLU A 71 -1.11 13.27 9.45
C GLU A 71 -0.56 12.99 8.05
N LYS A 72 -0.83 11.81 7.49
CA LYS A 72 -0.43 11.45 6.14
C LYS A 72 -0.96 12.43 5.09
N TYR A 73 -2.24 12.78 5.13
CA TYR A 73 -2.82 13.72 4.16
C TYR A 73 -2.32 15.15 4.36
N ALA A 74 -2.06 15.56 5.60
CA ALA A 74 -1.43 16.85 5.88
C ALA A 74 0.01 16.94 5.34
N LEU A 75 0.77 15.84 5.41
CA LEU A 75 2.10 15.72 4.77
C LEU A 75 2.00 15.78 3.24
N ILE A 76 1.04 15.06 2.64
CA ILE A 76 0.79 15.09 1.18
C ILE A 76 0.44 16.50 0.72
N GLY A 77 -0.33 17.24 1.51
CA GLY A 77 -0.72 18.63 1.25
C GLY A 77 0.33 19.67 1.63
N ASP A 78 1.52 19.26 2.07
CA ASP A 78 2.60 20.14 2.55
C ASP A 78 2.13 21.09 3.69
N GLN A 79 1.15 20.65 4.50
CA GLN A 79 0.55 21.43 5.59
C GLN A 79 1.31 21.29 6.91
N ILE A 80 2.10 20.22 7.06
CA ILE A 80 2.93 19.98 8.24
C ILE A 80 4.34 19.56 7.78
N PRO A 81 5.38 19.83 8.61
CA PRO A 81 6.73 19.37 8.33
C PRO A 81 6.84 17.84 8.44
N THR A 82 7.93 17.28 7.92
CA THR A 82 8.29 15.86 8.09
C THR A 82 8.30 15.47 9.56
N LEU A 83 7.78 14.28 9.86
CA LEU A 83 7.61 13.81 11.25
C LEU A 83 8.87 13.12 11.78
N GLN A 84 9.74 12.65 10.88
CA GLN A 84 10.99 11.97 11.25
C GLN A 84 12.04 12.11 10.13
N ASP A 85 13.30 11.99 10.52
CA ASP A 85 14.46 12.01 9.62
C ASP A 85 15.13 10.62 9.58
N ASN A 86 14.35 9.58 9.17
CA ASN A 86 14.85 8.23 9.05
C ASN A 86 15.30 7.97 7.60
N PRO A 87 16.61 7.76 7.33
CA PRO A 87 17.12 7.59 5.97
C PRO A 87 16.63 6.30 5.30
N GLN A 88 16.06 5.35 6.04
CA GLN A 88 15.51 4.14 5.45
C GLN A 88 14.21 4.41 4.67
N ILE A 89 13.48 5.49 4.99
CA ILE A 89 12.24 5.86 4.29
C ILE A 89 12.52 6.07 2.80
N GLU A 90 13.49 6.90 2.46
CA GLU A 90 13.87 7.14 1.05
C GLU A 90 14.33 5.86 0.36
N ARG A 91 15.15 5.04 1.03
CA ARG A 91 15.64 3.77 0.48
C ARG A 91 14.51 2.78 0.20
N ILE A 92 13.53 2.68 1.12
CA ILE A 92 12.33 1.85 0.91
C ILE A 92 11.59 2.32 -0.34
N VAL A 93 11.33 3.62 -0.43
CA VAL A 93 10.54 4.18 -1.54
C VAL A 93 11.26 4.04 -2.88
N ASP A 94 12.58 4.22 -2.93
CA ASP A 94 13.38 4.00 -4.15
C ASP A 94 13.25 2.55 -4.65
N ILE A 95 13.31 1.57 -3.76
CA ILE A 95 13.18 0.15 -4.12
C ILE A 95 11.74 -0.17 -4.53
N GLU A 96 10.75 0.30 -3.80
CA GLU A 96 9.33 0.11 -4.13
C GLU A 96 8.97 0.73 -5.48
N GLU A 97 9.50 1.91 -5.79
CA GLU A 97 9.30 2.55 -7.08
C GLU A 97 9.93 1.75 -8.22
N LYS A 98 11.15 1.24 -8.03
CA LYS A 98 11.81 0.34 -8.98
C LYS A 98 10.96 -0.92 -9.21
N TRP A 99 10.51 -1.57 -8.14
CA TRP A 99 9.66 -2.77 -8.22
C TRP A 99 8.34 -2.51 -8.94
N MET A 100 7.72 -1.35 -8.69
CA MET A 100 6.49 -0.94 -9.40
C MET A 100 6.73 -0.70 -10.90
N ASN A 101 7.90 -0.14 -11.28
CA ASN A 101 8.25 0.03 -12.69
C ASN A 101 8.48 -1.32 -13.39
N GLU A 102 9.19 -2.25 -12.73
CA GLU A 102 9.39 -3.62 -13.22
C GLU A 102 8.06 -4.35 -13.38
N LEU A 103 7.16 -4.22 -12.39
CA LEU A 103 5.83 -4.79 -12.41
C LEU A 103 4.99 -4.27 -13.59
N ALA A 104 4.93 -2.95 -13.78
CA ALA A 104 4.19 -2.34 -14.89
C ALA A 104 4.76 -2.69 -16.26
N PHE A 105 6.07 -2.88 -16.36
CA PHE A 105 6.71 -3.36 -17.59
C PHE A 105 6.36 -4.83 -17.87
N LYS A 106 6.32 -5.67 -16.84
CA LYS A 106 6.01 -7.10 -16.95
C LYS A 106 4.53 -7.38 -17.23
N TYR A 107 3.63 -6.55 -16.68
CA TYR A 107 2.18 -6.73 -16.74
C TYR A 107 1.46 -5.42 -17.17
N PRO A 108 1.70 -4.92 -18.40
CA PRO A 108 1.24 -3.59 -18.82
C PRO A 108 -0.27 -3.46 -18.97
N HIS A 109 -0.99 -4.56 -19.10
CA HIS A 109 -2.46 -4.56 -19.24
C HIS A 109 -3.17 -4.68 -17.87
N ALA A 110 -2.59 -5.42 -16.93
CA ALA A 110 -3.11 -5.57 -15.58
C ALA A 110 -2.70 -4.39 -14.68
N VAL A 111 -1.50 -3.84 -14.87
CA VAL A 111 -0.93 -2.77 -14.03
C VAL A 111 -0.61 -1.55 -14.89
N LYS A 112 -1.59 -0.66 -14.99
CA LYS A 112 -1.41 0.61 -15.73
C LYS A 112 -0.62 1.59 -14.85
N ARG A 113 0.51 2.07 -15.36
CA ARG A 113 1.33 3.07 -14.68
C ARG A 113 1.61 4.25 -15.61
N GLU A 114 0.88 5.31 -15.44
CA GLU A 114 1.14 6.59 -16.10
C GLU A 114 2.22 7.37 -15.33
N ARG A 115 2.96 8.24 -16.01
CA ARG A 115 4.03 9.05 -15.39
C ARG A 115 3.53 9.90 -14.21
N ALA A 116 2.38 10.53 -14.35
CA ALA A 116 1.76 11.31 -13.28
C ALA A 116 1.46 10.46 -12.03
N ASN A 117 1.08 9.19 -12.23
CA ASN A 117 0.85 8.25 -11.14
C ASN A 117 2.14 7.81 -10.44
N ALA A 118 3.29 7.86 -11.12
CA ALA A 118 4.58 7.52 -10.53
C ALA A 118 5.05 8.57 -9.50
N GLU A 119 4.94 9.86 -9.85
CA GLU A 119 5.27 10.95 -8.93
C GLU A 119 4.34 10.95 -7.70
N LEU A 120 3.05 10.72 -7.93
CA LEU A 120 2.06 10.63 -6.88
C LEU A 120 2.33 9.42 -5.97
N PHE A 121 2.69 8.26 -6.53
CA PHE A 121 3.06 7.07 -5.76
C PHE A 121 4.21 7.38 -4.79
N ARG A 122 5.30 8.01 -5.28
CA ARG A 122 6.43 8.37 -4.45
C ARG A 122 6.03 9.28 -3.28
N LYS A 123 5.28 10.34 -3.56
CA LYS A 123 4.79 11.27 -2.53
C LYS A 123 3.95 10.56 -1.47
N TYR A 124 2.99 9.72 -1.91
CA TYR A 124 2.14 8.95 -1.00
C TYR A 124 2.93 7.96 -0.14
N ALA A 125 3.89 7.24 -0.73
CA ALA A 125 4.71 6.26 -0.01
C ALA A 125 5.61 6.94 1.04
N LEU A 126 6.27 8.05 0.69
CA LEU A 126 7.07 8.85 1.62
C LEU A 126 6.22 9.34 2.79
N CYS A 127 5.08 9.96 2.51
CA CYS A 127 4.21 10.52 3.55
C CYS A 127 3.60 9.43 4.45
N GLU A 128 3.30 8.25 3.91
CA GLU A 128 2.84 7.13 4.73
C GLU A 128 3.91 6.65 5.70
N LEU A 129 5.13 6.41 5.22
CA LEU A 129 6.22 5.94 6.07
C LEU A 129 6.66 6.98 7.11
N GLN A 130 6.43 8.26 6.87
CA GLN A 130 6.63 9.32 7.88
C GLN A 130 5.75 9.13 9.12
N THR A 131 4.59 8.50 8.99
CA THR A 131 3.67 8.26 10.12
C THR A 131 4.00 7.00 10.93
N TRP A 132 4.90 6.14 10.43
CA TRP A 132 5.34 4.93 11.12
C TRP A 132 6.41 5.25 12.16
N SER A 133 6.53 4.44 13.21
CA SER A 133 7.67 4.58 14.11
C SER A 133 8.99 4.20 13.42
N PRO A 134 10.13 4.74 13.89
CA PRO A 134 11.44 4.31 13.38
C PRO A 134 11.66 2.79 13.48
N ALA A 135 11.10 2.14 14.50
CA ALA A 135 11.18 0.69 14.67
C ALA A 135 10.42 -0.07 13.57
N ALA A 136 9.21 0.39 13.23
CA ALA A 136 8.41 -0.20 12.17
C ALA A 136 9.04 0.03 10.78
N VAL A 137 9.53 1.25 10.50
CA VAL A 137 10.27 1.57 9.26
C VAL A 137 11.50 0.69 9.11
N ASN A 138 12.32 0.57 10.15
CA ASN A 138 13.53 -0.25 10.10
C ASN A 138 13.19 -1.74 9.91
N SER A 139 12.12 -2.24 10.54
CA SER A 139 11.66 -3.62 10.33
C SER A 139 11.19 -3.86 8.90
N TYR A 140 10.47 -2.91 8.30
CA TYR A 140 10.07 -2.98 6.91
C TYR A 140 11.28 -2.96 5.96
N PHE A 141 12.28 -2.15 6.25
CA PHE A 141 13.52 -2.17 5.46
C PHE A 141 14.24 -3.52 5.50
N GLU A 142 14.22 -4.23 6.64
CA GLU A 142 14.73 -5.61 6.72
C GLU A 142 13.91 -6.58 5.85
N ASP A 143 12.57 -6.45 5.83
CA ASP A 143 11.71 -7.25 4.94
C ASP A 143 12.07 -7.03 3.47
N ILE A 144 12.32 -5.78 3.06
CA ILE A 144 12.74 -5.41 1.71
C ILE A 144 14.12 -6.00 1.37
N LYS A 145 15.10 -5.88 2.26
CA LYS A 145 16.44 -6.47 2.04
C LYS A 145 16.35 -7.97 1.82
N LYS A 146 15.60 -8.64 2.68
CA LYS A 146 15.38 -10.08 2.54
C LYS A 146 14.73 -10.45 1.21
N ALA A 147 13.70 -9.71 0.79
CA ALA A 147 13.05 -9.93 -0.49
C ALA A 147 14.03 -9.73 -1.67
N MET A 148 14.89 -8.71 -1.61
CA MET A 148 15.93 -8.49 -2.63
C MET A 148 16.95 -9.62 -2.69
N GLU A 149 17.42 -10.12 -1.53
CA GLU A 149 18.35 -11.26 -1.44
C GLU A 149 17.72 -12.55 -2.00
N GLU A 150 16.41 -12.72 -1.84
CA GLU A 150 15.64 -13.85 -2.35
C GLU A 150 15.21 -13.65 -3.84
N GLY A 151 15.53 -12.52 -4.46
CA GLY A 151 15.13 -12.19 -5.83
C GLY A 151 13.63 -11.97 -6.00
N ARG A 152 12.93 -11.57 -4.93
CA ARG A 152 11.49 -11.33 -4.90
C ARG A 152 11.17 -9.86 -5.15
N ASN A 153 10.05 -9.60 -5.80
CA ASN A 153 9.48 -8.26 -5.98
C ASN A 153 8.18 -8.17 -5.16
N LEU A 154 8.22 -7.43 -4.04
CA LEU A 154 7.06 -7.33 -3.14
C LEU A 154 5.88 -6.60 -3.78
N ALA A 155 6.10 -5.71 -4.75
CA ALA A 155 5.01 -5.10 -5.49
C ALA A 155 4.25 -6.14 -6.34
N GLU A 156 4.96 -7.05 -7.02
CA GLU A 156 4.35 -8.14 -7.77
C GLU A 156 3.53 -9.06 -6.85
N GLU A 157 4.09 -9.43 -5.70
CA GLU A 157 3.39 -10.27 -4.72
C GLU A 157 2.12 -9.61 -4.16
N ARG A 158 2.17 -8.30 -3.87
CA ARG A 158 0.98 -7.54 -3.42
C ARG A 158 -0.13 -7.57 -4.46
N TYR A 159 0.19 -7.32 -5.72
CA TYR A 159 -0.81 -7.34 -6.79
C TYR A 159 -1.34 -8.76 -7.04
N ASP A 160 -0.50 -9.78 -6.99
CA ASP A 160 -0.94 -11.17 -7.10
C ASP A 160 -1.92 -11.52 -5.97
N ASN A 161 -1.59 -11.15 -4.72
CA ASN A 161 -2.46 -11.33 -3.55
C ASN A 161 -3.79 -10.57 -3.70
N LEU A 162 -3.75 -9.31 -4.17
CA LEU A 162 -4.95 -8.51 -4.40
C LEU A 162 -5.89 -9.20 -5.39
N TYR A 163 -5.39 -9.59 -6.57
CA TYR A 163 -6.22 -10.20 -7.59
C TYR A 163 -6.80 -11.54 -7.16
N GLN A 164 -6.04 -12.35 -6.41
CA GLN A 164 -6.54 -13.58 -5.82
C GLN A 164 -7.65 -13.30 -4.79
N ASN A 165 -7.47 -12.32 -3.90
CA ASN A 165 -8.44 -11.96 -2.87
C ASN A 165 -9.78 -11.47 -3.44
N ILE A 166 -9.75 -10.76 -4.56
CA ILE A 166 -10.97 -10.28 -5.25
C ILE A 166 -11.52 -11.29 -6.27
N GLY A 167 -11.01 -12.53 -6.28
CA GLY A 167 -11.53 -13.62 -7.10
C GLY A 167 -11.17 -13.55 -8.58
N LYS A 168 -10.18 -12.75 -8.97
CA LYS A 168 -9.73 -12.62 -10.37
C LYS A 168 -8.62 -13.59 -10.79
N GLY A 169 -8.15 -14.44 -9.89
CA GLY A 169 -7.04 -15.36 -10.14
C GLY A 169 -5.67 -14.70 -9.92
N ARG A 170 -4.63 -15.22 -10.54
CA ARG A 170 -3.29 -14.68 -10.43
C ARG A 170 -3.07 -13.49 -11.37
N LEU A 171 -2.14 -12.62 -11.02
CA LEU A 171 -1.77 -11.45 -11.82
C LEU A 171 -1.47 -11.79 -13.29
N ARG A 172 -0.75 -12.89 -13.55
CA ARG A 172 -0.47 -13.38 -14.92
C ARG A 172 -1.73 -13.76 -15.70
N ASP A 173 -2.75 -14.28 -15.01
CA ASP A 173 -4.01 -14.69 -15.65
C ASP A 173 -4.84 -13.44 -16.00
N VAL A 174 -4.82 -12.43 -15.13
CA VAL A 174 -5.45 -11.11 -15.37
C VAL A 174 -4.79 -10.41 -16.56
N GLU A 175 -3.46 -10.46 -16.66
CA GLU A 175 -2.71 -9.91 -17.80
C GLU A 175 -3.13 -10.56 -19.12
N ALA A 176 -3.20 -11.90 -19.15
CA ALA A 176 -3.58 -12.66 -20.33
C ALA A 176 -5.01 -12.36 -20.81
N VAL A 177 -5.97 -12.25 -19.88
CA VAL A 177 -7.36 -11.90 -20.19
C VAL A 177 -7.47 -10.46 -20.71
N SER A 178 -6.77 -9.52 -20.07
CA SER A 178 -6.76 -8.12 -20.48
C SER A 178 -6.16 -7.93 -21.87
N TYR A 179 -5.08 -8.64 -22.19
CA TYR A 179 -4.48 -8.68 -23.53
C TYR A 179 -5.47 -9.20 -24.59
N THR A 180 -6.18 -10.30 -24.29
CA THR A 180 -7.16 -10.91 -25.21
C THR A 180 -8.31 -9.95 -25.54
N HIS A 181 -8.83 -9.21 -24.55
CA HIS A 181 -9.88 -8.22 -24.78
C HIS A 181 -9.46 -7.03 -25.63
N LEU A 182 -8.18 -6.64 -25.59
CA LEU A 182 -7.65 -5.55 -26.42
C LEU A 182 -7.36 -6.00 -27.88
N THR A 183 -7.13 -7.29 -28.11
CA THR A 183 -6.73 -7.84 -29.40
C THR A 183 -7.89 -8.44 -30.20
N LEU A 184 -9.05 -8.68 -29.58
CA LEU A 184 -10.23 -9.13 -30.30
C LEU A 184 -10.76 -8.00 -31.20
N PRO A 185 -10.88 -8.23 -32.54
CA PRO A 185 -11.51 -7.26 -33.43
C PRO A 185 -12.94 -7.05 -32.96
N THR A 186 -13.34 -5.81 -32.81
CA THR A 186 -14.76 -5.44 -32.64
C THR A 186 -15.50 -5.86 -33.89
N ILE A 187 -16.11 -7.03 -33.90
CA ILE A 187 -17.04 -7.42 -34.94
C ILE A 187 -18.26 -6.50 -34.77
N ARG A 188 -18.28 -5.42 -35.55
CA ARG A 188 -19.52 -4.64 -35.74
C ARG A 188 -20.42 -5.51 -36.61
N LEU A 189 -21.47 -6.07 -36.03
CA LEU A 189 -22.64 -6.57 -36.73
C LEU A 189 -23.48 -5.38 -37.17
#